data_bb5c153a3700f323204e43a6059bde15
#
_entry.id   bb5c153a3700f323204e43a6059bde15
#
_cell.length_a   1.000
_cell.length_b   1.000
_cell.length_c   1.000
_cell.angle_alpha   90.00
_cell.angle_beta   90.00
_cell.angle_gamma   90.00
#
_symmetry.space_group_name_H-M   'P 1'
#
loop_
_entity.id
_entity.type
_entity.pdbx_description
1 polymer ?
#
loop_
_entity_poly.entity_id
_entity_poly.type
_entity_poly.pdbx_seq_one_letter_code
_entity_poly.pdbx_strand_id
1 'polypeptide(L)'
;MLPSGYARLFDNRIGWAKTHLKKAGLIEAPSRGRYRITERGLEALSQETKPINLKYLRHFEEYKSGISSSKEEKSDTSSSAEEDLTPSDYLEIGYQKIREELEAELMDKIKGSSPSFFEQLVVELLVAMGYGGSRKDAGETLGKSGDGGIDGVIKEDRLGLDVIYLQAKRWEGTVGRPEIQKFAGALQGKQAKKGIFLTTSGFSTDAVNYAAYLDSRIVLIGGEQLAELMIDTGVGVSTVATYEVKTLDSDYFEE
;
A
#
# COMPACT_ATOMS: atom_id res chain seq x y z
N MET A 1 -10.68 2.22 1.67
CA MET A 1 -10.48 0.82 1.24
C MET A 1 -9.56 0.18 2.25
N LEU A 2 -9.61 -1.13 2.42
CA LEU A 2 -8.51 -1.84 3.08
C LEU A 2 -7.25 -1.61 2.25
N PRO A 3 -6.03 -1.59 2.83
CA PRO A 3 -4.77 -1.48 2.09
C PRO A 3 -4.62 -2.54 0.98
N SER A 4 -5.21 -3.74 1.16
CA SER A 4 -5.32 -4.76 0.12
C SER A 4 -6.13 -4.36 -1.13
N GLY A 5 -6.87 -3.25 -1.11
CA GLY A 5 -7.69 -2.75 -2.22
C GLY A 5 -8.98 -3.52 -2.51
N TYR A 6 -9.22 -4.68 -1.89
CA TYR A 6 -10.31 -5.60 -2.24
C TYR A 6 -11.65 -5.30 -1.57
N ALA A 7 -11.68 -4.59 -0.43
CA ALA A 7 -12.91 -4.25 0.25
C ALA A 7 -12.84 -2.86 0.90
N ARG A 8 -14.01 -2.24 1.09
CA ARG A 8 -14.10 -1.06 1.95
C ARG A 8 -14.03 -1.51 3.39
N LEU A 9 -13.17 -0.88 4.20
CA LEU A 9 -13.04 -1.16 5.63
C LEU A 9 -14.40 -1.23 6.35
N PHE A 10 -15.31 -0.34 5.98
CA PHE A 10 -16.67 -0.28 6.52
C PHE A 10 -17.48 -1.55 6.19
N ASP A 11 -17.44 -2.01 4.94
CA ASP A 11 -18.19 -3.20 4.50
C ASP A 11 -17.67 -4.47 5.17
N ASN A 12 -16.35 -4.58 5.34
CA ASN A 12 -15.72 -5.67 6.08
C ASN A 12 -16.18 -5.70 7.55
N ARG A 13 -16.10 -4.57 8.25
CA ARG A 13 -16.54 -4.46 9.65
C ARG A 13 -18.02 -4.76 9.83
N ILE A 14 -18.88 -4.30 8.92
CA ILE A 14 -20.30 -4.65 8.92
C ILE A 14 -20.50 -6.15 8.72
N GLY A 15 -19.77 -6.78 7.79
CA GLY A 15 -19.82 -8.21 7.56
C GLY A 15 -19.52 -9.02 8.82
N TRP A 16 -18.41 -8.69 9.50
CA TRP A 16 -18.05 -9.31 10.76
C TRP A 16 -19.05 -9.04 11.89
N ALA A 17 -19.52 -7.81 12.05
CA ALA A 17 -20.52 -7.46 13.05
C ALA A 17 -21.80 -8.29 12.86
N LYS A 18 -22.31 -8.41 11.62
CA LYS A 18 -23.47 -9.26 11.31
C LYS A 18 -23.25 -10.72 11.70
N THR A 19 -22.06 -11.27 11.40
CA THR A 19 -21.73 -12.65 11.73
C THR A 19 -21.73 -12.89 13.24
N HIS A 20 -21.10 -12.01 14.01
CA HIS A 20 -21.03 -12.13 15.46
C HIS A 20 -22.37 -11.90 16.14
N LEU A 21 -23.15 -10.92 15.71
CA LEU A 21 -24.48 -10.64 16.24
C LEU A 21 -25.46 -11.79 15.94
N LYS A 22 -25.36 -12.41 14.74
CA LYS A 22 -26.16 -13.60 14.40
C LYS A 22 -25.79 -14.80 15.26
N LYS A 23 -24.48 -15.06 15.48
CA LYS A 23 -24.00 -16.13 16.38
C LYS A 23 -24.48 -15.94 17.82
N ALA A 24 -24.58 -14.70 18.29
CA ALA A 24 -25.12 -14.38 19.62
C ALA A 24 -26.66 -14.38 19.67
N GLY A 25 -27.35 -14.61 18.57
CA GLY A 25 -28.82 -14.61 18.50
C GLY A 25 -29.46 -13.22 18.66
N LEU A 26 -28.69 -12.14 18.47
CA LEU A 26 -29.18 -10.76 18.57
C LEU A 26 -29.84 -10.26 17.27
N ILE A 27 -29.46 -10.85 16.15
CA ILE A 27 -30.12 -10.65 14.84
C ILE A 27 -30.36 -11.99 14.17
N GLU A 28 -31.36 -12.03 13.29
CA GLU A 28 -31.67 -13.16 12.41
C GLU A 28 -31.67 -12.72 10.94
N ALA A 29 -31.50 -13.65 10.03
CA ALA A 29 -31.55 -13.41 8.59
C ALA A 29 -32.75 -14.19 8.00
N PRO A 30 -33.94 -13.58 7.93
CA PRO A 30 -35.15 -14.22 7.41
C PRO A 30 -35.12 -14.48 5.91
N SER A 31 -34.31 -13.75 5.16
CA SER A 31 -34.05 -13.96 3.73
C SER A 31 -32.73 -13.28 3.33
N ARG A 32 -32.24 -13.58 2.12
CA ARG A 32 -31.00 -13.04 1.58
C ARG A 32 -30.95 -11.52 1.68
N GLY A 33 -29.84 -11.00 2.24
CA GLY A 33 -29.60 -9.57 2.38
C GLY A 33 -30.51 -8.85 3.37
N ARG A 34 -31.47 -9.54 4.03
CA ARG A 34 -32.36 -8.96 5.02
C ARG A 34 -32.00 -9.45 6.41
N TYR A 35 -31.84 -8.52 7.32
CA TYR A 35 -31.54 -8.78 8.72
C TYR A 35 -32.62 -8.17 9.57
N ARG A 36 -33.02 -8.88 10.63
CA ARG A 36 -34.00 -8.41 11.61
C ARG A 36 -33.43 -8.57 13.00
N ILE A 37 -33.60 -7.58 13.85
CA ILE A 37 -33.26 -7.66 15.25
C ILE A 37 -34.23 -8.64 15.95
N THR A 38 -33.72 -9.48 16.85
CA THR A 38 -34.53 -10.38 17.67
C THR A 38 -34.99 -9.68 18.94
N GLU A 39 -35.95 -10.31 19.70
CA GLU A 39 -36.36 -9.79 21.01
C GLU A 39 -35.16 -9.65 21.95
N ARG A 40 -34.25 -10.63 21.97
CA ARG A 40 -32.99 -10.59 22.70
C ARG A 40 -32.08 -9.42 22.25
N GLY A 41 -32.06 -9.13 20.95
CA GLY A 41 -31.34 -7.99 20.41
C GLY A 41 -31.90 -6.65 20.88
N LEU A 42 -33.24 -6.55 20.98
CA LEU A 42 -33.93 -5.37 21.53
C LEU A 42 -33.64 -5.19 23.03
N GLU A 43 -33.62 -6.28 23.80
CA GLU A 43 -33.26 -6.25 25.22
C GLU A 43 -31.81 -5.78 25.40
N ALA A 44 -30.86 -6.31 24.57
CA ALA A 44 -29.48 -5.88 24.60
C ALA A 44 -29.29 -4.40 24.30
N LEU A 45 -30.08 -3.83 23.38
CA LEU A 45 -30.09 -2.38 23.09
C LEU A 45 -30.68 -1.55 24.21
N SER A 46 -31.71 -2.08 24.93
CA SER A 46 -32.36 -1.36 26.02
C SER A 46 -31.51 -1.23 27.27
N GLN A 47 -30.49 -2.08 27.44
CA GLN A 47 -29.55 -2.05 28.56
C GLN A 47 -28.41 -1.02 28.36
N GLU A 48 -28.70 0.10 27.86
CA GLU A 48 -27.97 1.28 27.34
C GLU A 48 -26.59 1.66 27.95
N THR A 49 -25.97 0.89 28.80
CA THR A 49 -24.78 1.35 29.54
C THR A 49 -23.44 0.83 29.02
N LYS A 50 -23.41 -0.09 28.06
CA LYS A 50 -22.14 -0.65 27.54
C LYS A 50 -22.18 -0.88 26.03
N PRO A 51 -21.08 -0.59 25.31
CA PRO A 51 -21.01 -0.92 23.88
C PRO A 51 -21.14 -2.44 23.66
N ILE A 52 -21.90 -2.84 22.63
CA ILE A 52 -22.03 -4.23 22.19
C ILE A 52 -20.72 -4.61 21.46
N ASN A 53 -19.73 -5.05 22.21
CA ASN A 53 -18.45 -5.54 21.70
C ASN A 53 -18.34 -7.07 21.84
N LEU A 54 -17.23 -7.68 21.38
CA LEU A 54 -17.00 -9.12 21.47
C LEU A 54 -17.04 -9.63 22.92
N LYS A 55 -16.59 -8.84 23.89
CA LYS A 55 -16.64 -9.16 25.31
C LYS A 55 -18.09 -9.28 25.82
N TYR A 56 -18.95 -8.35 25.38
CA TYR A 56 -20.39 -8.42 25.68
C TYR A 56 -21.02 -9.66 25.05
N LEU A 57 -20.68 -9.99 23.79
CA LEU A 57 -21.24 -11.15 23.07
C LEU A 57 -20.83 -12.50 23.71
N ARG A 58 -19.68 -12.58 24.37
CA ARG A 58 -19.25 -13.77 25.11
C ARG A 58 -20.14 -14.15 26.31
N HIS A 59 -21.06 -13.29 26.74
CA HIS A 59 -22.04 -13.63 27.78
C HIS A 59 -23.16 -14.55 27.28
N PHE A 60 -23.36 -14.67 25.98
CA PHE A 60 -24.37 -15.51 25.37
C PHE A 60 -23.84 -16.94 25.13
N GLU A 61 -24.59 -17.95 25.64
CA GLU A 61 -24.20 -19.37 25.56
C GLU A 61 -24.07 -19.85 24.10
N GLU A 62 -24.97 -19.42 23.20
CA GLU A 62 -24.94 -19.75 21.79
C GLU A 62 -23.68 -19.20 21.09
N TYR A 63 -23.20 -18.03 21.55
CA TYR A 63 -21.96 -17.46 21.04
C TYR A 63 -20.74 -18.27 21.47
N LYS A 64 -20.71 -18.75 22.73
CA LYS A 64 -19.63 -19.62 23.25
C LYS A 64 -19.60 -20.95 22.50
N SER A 65 -20.76 -21.61 22.33
CA SER A 65 -20.85 -22.90 21.64
C SER A 65 -20.48 -22.80 20.17
N GLY A 66 -20.79 -21.69 19.50
CA GLY A 66 -20.41 -21.42 18.11
C GLY A 66 -18.92 -21.10 17.89
N ILE A 67 -18.17 -20.81 18.97
CA ILE A 67 -16.70 -20.60 18.95
C ILE A 67 -15.95 -21.88 19.34
N SER A 68 -16.50 -22.73 20.22
CA SER A 68 -15.86 -23.97 20.68
C SER A 68 -15.63 -25.03 19.59
N SER A 69 -16.23 -24.88 18.42
CA SER A 69 -15.97 -25.78 17.28
C SER A 69 -14.70 -25.44 16.49
N SER A 70 -14.03 -24.33 16.79
CA SER A 70 -12.71 -23.99 16.27
C SER A 70 -11.74 -23.84 17.44
N LYS A 71 -10.90 -24.86 17.59
CA LYS A 71 -9.82 -25.09 18.57
C LYS A 71 -9.35 -23.90 19.39
N GLU A 72 -9.29 -24.18 20.70
CA GLU A 72 -8.55 -23.45 21.72
C GLU A 72 -7.09 -23.23 21.34
N GLU A 73 -6.62 -21.98 21.43
CA GLU A 73 -5.27 -21.69 21.86
C GLU A 73 -5.31 -20.55 22.89
N LYS A 74 -4.73 -20.90 24.03
CA LYS A 74 -4.53 -20.02 25.18
C LYS A 74 -3.50 -18.97 24.83
N SER A 75 -3.76 -17.71 25.13
CA SER A 75 -2.74 -16.82 25.67
C SER A 75 -3.40 -15.74 26.51
N ASP A 76 -3.03 -15.75 27.78
CA ASP A 76 -3.30 -14.71 28.76
C ASP A 76 -2.57 -13.41 28.40
N THR A 77 -3.21 -12.31 28.73
CA THR A 77 -2.65 -10.95 28.93
C THR A 77 -2.08 -10.24 27.70
N SER A 78 -2.93 -9.44 27.04
CA SER A 78 -2.53 -8.12 26.53
C SER A 78 -3.74 -7.22 26.23
N SER A 79 -3.59 -5.99 26.58
CA SER A 79 -4.32 -4.72 26.37
C SER A 79 -5.68 -4.71 25.67
N SER A 80 -6.59 -3.92 26.24
CA SER A 80 -8.00 -3.69 25.85
C SER A 80 -8.24 -3.13 24.44
N ALA A 81 -7.21 -2.87 23.64
CA ALA A 81 -7.31 -2.38 22.27
C ALA A 81 -7.28 -3.51 21.21
N GLU A 82 -6.74 -4.68 21.55
CA GLU A 82 -6.63 -5.83 20.63
C GLU A 82 -7.93 -6.66 20.53
N GLU A 83 -8.85 -6.50 21.50
CA GLU A 83 -10.08 -7.29 21.55
C GLU A 83 -11.15 -6.90 20.50
N ASP A 84 -10.99 -5.77 19.80
CA ASP A 84 -11.95 -5.26 18.83
C ASP A 84 -11.56 -5.50 17.35
N LEU A 85 -10.43 -6.19 17.09
CA LEU A 85 -9.95 -6.46 15.74
C LEU A 85 -10.59 -7.73 15.15
N THR A 86 -10.96 -7.65 13.88
CA THR A 86 -11.45 -8.81 13.12
C THR A 86 -10.25 -9.65 12.63
N PRO A 87 -10.43 -10.94 12.29
CA PRO A 87 -9.38 -11.73 11.65
C PRO A 87 -8.82 -11.10 10.38
N SER A 88 -9.64 -10.36 9.63
CA SER A 88 -9.18 -9.61 8.45
C SER A 88 -8.30 -8.41 8.83
N ASP A 89 -8.59 -7.75 9.96
CA ASP A 89 -7.74 -6.67 10.47
C ASP A 89 -6.36 -7.20 10.88
N TYR A 90 -6.29 -8.40 11.48
CA TYR A 90 -5.01 -9.05 11.80
C TYR A 90 -4.19 -9.41 10.56
N LEU A 91 -4.84 -9.93 9.51
CA LEU A 91 -4.16 -10.21 8.24
C LEU A 91 -3.61 -8.94 7.62
N GLU A 92 -4.40 -7.86 7.65
CA GLU A 92 -4.00 -6.57 7.10
C GLU A 92 -2.83 -5.95 7.89
N ILE A 93 -2.90 -5.97 9.23
CA ILE A 93 -1.81 -5.49 10.10
C ILE A 93 -0.54 -6.32 9.87
N GLY A 94 -0.68 -7.65 9.78
CA GLY A 94 0.45 -8.54 9.51
C GLY A 94 1.07 -8.28 8.14
N TYR A 95 0.25 -8.11 7.10
CA TYR A 95 0.71 -7.79 5.76
C TYR A 95 1.43 -6.45 5.71
N GLN A 96 0.85 -5.42 6.33
CA GLN A 96 1.46 -4.09 6.37
C GLN A 96 2.82 -4.12 7.08
N LYS A 97 2.93 -4.85 8.20
CA LYS A 97 4.19 -4.98 8.93
C LYS A 97 5.27 -5.68 8.10
N ILE A 98 4.92 -6.78 7.40
CA ILE A 98 5.85 -7.47 6.49
C ILE A 98 6.31 -6.51 5.37
N ARG A 99 5.39 -5.70 4.85
CA ARG A 99 5.69 -4.72 3.80
C ARG A 99 6.65 -3.63 4.30
N GLU A 100 6.41 -3.06 5.47
CA GLU A 100 7.29 -2.05 6.10
C GLU A 100 8.70 -2.61 6.36
N GLU A 101 8.81 -3.85 6.85
CA GLU A 101 10.10 -4.53 7.05
C GLU A 101 10.83 -4.74 5.71
N LEU A 102 10.12 -5.14 4.66
CA LEU A 102 10.69 -5.32 3.32
C LEU A 102 11.13 -3.98 2.69
N GLU A 103 10.35 -2.92 2.85
CA GLU A 103 10.70 -1.56 2.41
C GLU A 103 12.01 -1.08 3.07
N ALA A 104 12.13 -1.29 4.38
CA ALA A 104 13.36 -0.95 5.11
C ALA A 104 14.57 -1.75 4.60
N GLU A 105 14.41 -3.07 4.39
CA GLU A 105 15.48 -3.93 3.86
C GLU A 105 15.88 -3.53 2.44
N LEU A 106 14.92 -3.25 1.56
CA LEU A 106 15.18 -2.75 0.21
C LEU A 106 15.99 -1.46 0.24
N MET A 107 15.59 -0.51 1.07
CA MET A 107 16.27 0.78 1.17
C MET A 107 17.70 0.63 1.68
N ASP A 108 17.97 -0.27 2.62
CA ASP A 108 19.33 -0.56 3.10
C ASP A 108 20.20 -1.17 1.99
N LYS A 109 19.65 -2.10 1.22
CA LYS A 109 20.36 -2.69 0.06
C LYS A 109 20.67 -1.65 -1.01
N ILE A 110 19.72 -0.80 -1.34
CA ILE A 110 19.88 0.26 -2.35
C ILE A 110 20.92 1.29 -1.89
N LYS A 111 20.87 1.73 -0.64
CA LYS A 111 21.86 2.66 -0.07
C LYS A 111 23.28 2.06 -0.05
N GLY A 112 23.42 0.76 0.12
CA GLY A 112 24.68 0.05 0.06
C GLY A 112 25.19 -0.25 -1.35
N SER A 113 24.38 -0.03 -2.41
CA SER A 113 24.73 -0.32 -3.79
C SER A 113 25.62 0.77 -4.41
N SER A 114 26.14 0.54 -5.63
CA SER A 114 26.86 1.57 -6.38
C SER A 114 25.90 2.62 -6.97
N PRO A 115 26.35 3.86 -7.23
CA PRO A 115 25.52 4.85 -7.93
C PRO A 115 25.01 4.37 -9.30
N SER A 116 25.87 3.70 -10.08
CA SER A 116 25.49 3.16 -11.39
C SER A 116 24.43 2.06 -11.30
N PHE A 117 24.48 1.24 -10.24
CA PHE A 117 23.39 0.29 -9.97
C PHE A 117 22.07 1.00 -9.68
N PHE A 118 22.11 2.06 -8.90
CA PHE A 118 20.91 2.84 -8.58
C PHE A 118 20.29 3.48 -9.84
N GLU A 119 21.10 4.04 -10.74
CA GLU A 119 20.63 4.56 -12.02
C GLU A 119 19.97 3.46 -12.88
N GLN A 120 20.56 2.26 -12.95
CA GLN A 120 19.98 1.12 -13.67
C GLN A 120 18.66 0.66 -13.05
N LEU A 121 18.62 0.55 -11.71
CA LEU A 121 17.41 0.20 -10.96
C LEU A 121 16.25 1.16 -11.25
N VAL A 122 16.53 2.47 -11.29
CA VAL A 122 15.52 3.49 -11.60
C VAL A 122 14.93 3.28 -12.98
N VAL A 123 15.74 2.99 -13.98
CA VAL A 123 15.25 2.71 -15.34
C VAL A 123 14.45 1.40 -15.37
N GLU A 124 14.93 0.35 -14.69
CA GLU A 124 14.22 -0.93 -14.61
C GLU A 124 12.84 -0.75 -13.96
N LEU A 125 12.76 0.03 -12.87
CA LEU A 125 11.51 0.36 -12.20
C LEU A 125 10.54 1.07 -13.13
N LEU A 126 10.98 2.11 -13.83
CA LEU A 126 10.12 2.86 -14.74
C LEU A 126 9.63 1.99 -15.92
N VAL A 127 10.47 1.07 -16.41
CA VAL A 127 10.06 0.09 -17.43
C VAL A 127 9.02 -0.89 -16.87
N ALA A 128 9.19 -1.36 -15.64
CA ALA A 128 8.21 -2.23 -14.98
C ALA A 128 6.87 -1.51 -14.75
N MET A 129 6.90 -0.19 -14.54
CA MET A 129 5.71 0.67 -14.46
C MET A 129 5.06 0.94 -15.82
N GLY A 130 5.69 0.52 -16.94
CA GLY A 130 5.14 0.65 -18.29
C GLY A 130 5.69 1.79 -19.12
N TYR A 131 6.67 2.55 -18.62
CA TYR A 131 7.40 3.54 -19.40
C TYR A 131 8.46 2.90 -20.28
N GLY A 132 8.97 3.63 -21.28
CA GLY A 132 10.16 3.22 -22.05
C GLY A 132 9.93 2.37 -23.29
N GLY A 133 8.69 2.06 -23.64
CA GLY A 133 8.33 1.35 -24.88
C GLY A 133 8.75 -0.12 -24.90
N SER A 134 10.04 -0.42 -25.11
CA SER A 134 10.59 -1.77 -25.01
C SER A 134 11.82 -1.82 -24.10
N ARG A 135 12.09 -3.00 -23.49
CA ARG A 135 13.31 -3.21 -22.68
C ARG A 135 14.62 -2.87 -23.45
N LYS A 136 14.59 -3.00 -24.77
CA LYS A 136 15.74 -2.72 -25.63
C LYS A 136 15.96 -1.21 -25.81
N ASP A 137 14.87 -0.44 -25.92
CA ASP A 137 14.92 1.03 -26.03
C ASP A 137 15.33 1.70 -24.72
N ALA A 138 14.93 1.11 -23.58
CA ALA A 138 15.28 1.62 -22.26
C ALA A 138 16.77 1.46 -21.92
N GLY A 139 17.44 0.42 -22.46
CA GLY A 139 18.88 0.18 -22.29
C GLY A 139 19.78 1.19 -23.01
N GLU A 140 19.29 1.83 -24.09
CA GLU A 140 20.04 2.87 -24.81
C GLU A 140 19.98 4.25 -24.12
N THR A 141 19.14 4.37 -23.11
CA THR A 141 18.80 5.65 -22.43
C THR A 141 19.74 5.97 -21.27
N LEU A 142 20.52 4.99 -20.79
CA LEU A 142 21.50 5.18 -19.74
C LEU A 142 22.84 5.63 -20.32
N GLY A 143 23.18 6.89 -20.07
CA GLY A 143 24.59 7.25 -20.11
C GLY A 143 25.02 8.11 -21.28
N LYS A 144 25.05 9.40 -21.02
CA LYS A 144 26.29 10.19 -21.18
C LYS A 144 26.38 11.05 -19.93
N SER A 145 27.14 10.56 -18.96
CA SER A 145 27.61 11.34 -17.81
C SER A 145 28.18 12.66 -18.32
N GLY A 146 27.62 13.78 -17.89
CA GLY A 146 28.12 15.11 -18.23
C GLY A 146 27.08 16.18 -18.56
N ASP A 147 25.81 15.84 -18.69
CA ASP A 147 24.75 16.76 -19.15
C ASP A 147 24.04 17.55 -18.02
N GLY A 148 24.82 18.15 -17.11
CA GLY A 148 24.28 19.15 -16.18
C GLY A 148 23.33 18.64 -15.10
N GLY A 149 23.30 17.32 -14.84
CA GLY A 149 22.45 16.72 -13.81
C GLY A 149 21.29 15.92 -14.36
N ILE A 150 21.37 15.42 -15.59
CA ILE A 150 20.46 14.44 -16.17
C ILE A 150 21.21 13.13 -16.26
N ASP A 151 20.66 12.06 -15.66
CA ASP A 151 21.27 10.74 -15.63
C ASP A 151 20.67 9.82 -16.70
N GLY A 152 19.48 10.16 -17.23
CA GLY A 152 18.85 9.38 -18.28
C GLY A 152 17.66 10.07 -18.91
N VAL A 153 17.15 9.46 -19.98
CA VAL A 153 15.95 9.86 -20.69
C VAL A 153 15.13 8.60 -20.98
N ILE A 154 13.85 8.59 -20.71
CA ILE A 154 12.96 7.46 -21.01
C ILE A 154 11.78 7.93 -21.87
N LYS A 155 11.33 7.12 -22.81
CA LYS A 155 10.11 7.39 -23.57
C LYS A 155 8.89 7.29 -22.65
N GLU A 156 7.92 8.20 -22.77
CA GLU A 156 6.71 8.18 -21.95
C GLU A 156 5.80 7.03 -22.36
N ASP A 157 5.73 6.74 -23.65
CA ASP A 157 4.85 5.74 -24.22
C ASP A 157 5.58 4.85 -25.25
N ARG A 158 4.87 3.84 -25.77
CA ARG A 158 5.40 2.91 -26.77
C ARG A 158 5.71 3.56 -28.13
N LEU A 159 5.09 4.68 -28.43
CA LEU A 159 5.31 5.40 -29.68
C LEU A 159 6.50 6.35 -29.57
N GLY A 160 6.88 6.73 -28.35
CA GLY A 160 7.96 7.67 -28.10
C GLY A 160 7.62 9.09 -28.55
N LEU A 161 6.35 9.46 -28.49
CA LEU A 161 5.88 10.81 -28.83
C LEU A 161 6.40 11.87 -27.87
N ASP A 162 6.64 11.46 -26.61
CA ASP A 162 7.20 12.32 -25.58
C ASP A 162 8.27 11.59 -24.78
N VAL A 163 9.12 12.34 -24.11
CA VAL A 163 10.23 11.82 -23.32
C VAL A 163 10.23 12.41 -21.93
N ILE A 164 10.68 11.64 -20.97
CA ILE A 164 10.84 12.03 -19.57
C ILE A 164 12.32 11.98 -19.23
N TYR A 165 12.84 13.06 -18.69
CA TYR A 165 14.22 13.16 -18.24
C TYR A 165 14.34 12.69 -16.79
N LEU A 166 15.41 11.96 -16.46
CA LEU A 166 15.62 11.31 -15.18
C LEU A 166 16.83 11.87 -14.47
N GLN A 167 16.69 12.07 -13.17
CA GLN A 167 17.78 12.32 -12.24
C GLN A 167 17.64 11.34 -11.08
N ALA A 168 18.67 10.56 -10.83
CA ALA A 168 18.73 9.57 -9.76
C ALA A 168 19.85 9.91 -8.77
N LYS A 169 19.49 10.23 -7.53
CA LYS A 169 20.49 10.58 -6.50
C LYS A 169 20.45 9.62 -5.33
N ARG A 170 21.46 8.78 -5.22
CA ARG A 170 21.70 7.94 -4.06
C ARG A 170 22.35 8.79 -2.95
N TRP A 171 21.52 9.43 -2.14
CA TRP A 171 21.94 10.29 -1.06
C TRP A 171 21.37 9.83 0.29
N GLU A 172 22.12 10.09 1.38
CA GLU A 172 21.65 9.86 2.75
C GLU A 172 20.90 11.08 3.31
N GLY A 173 21.31 12.28 2.90
CA GLY A 173 20.72 13.54 3.35
C GLY A 173 19.52 13.99 2.50
N THR A 174 18.61 14.75 3.11
CA THR A 174 17.44 15.32 2.45
C THR A 174 17.82 16.17 1.24
N VAL A 175 17.16 15.94 0.11
CA VAL A 175 17.35 16.73 -1.12
C VAL A 175 16.68 18.10 -0.97
N GLY A 176 17.47 19.15 -1.04
CA GLY A 176 16.99 20.54 -0.92
C GLY A 176 16.61 21.17 -2.26
N ARG A 177 15.96 22.33 -2.17
CA ARG A 177 15.58 23.16 -3.33
C ARG A 177 16.70 23.40 -4.35
N PRO A 178 17.99 23.64 -3.97
CA PRO A 178 19.05 23.91 -4.94
C PRO A 178 19.24 22.76 -5.95
N GLU A 179 19.03 21.50 -5.54
CA GLU A 179 19.17 20.37 -6.43
C GLU A 179 18.02 20.30 -7.46
N ILE A 180 16.80 20.63 -7.02
CA ILE A 180 15.64 20.71 -7.93
C ILE A 180 15.80 21.89 -8.89
N GLN A 181 16.39 23.00 -8.45
CA GLN A 181 16.72 24.14 -9.32
C GLN A 181 17.74 23.76 -10.41
N LYS A 182 18.78 22.99 -10.05
CA LYS A 182 19.76 22.48 -11.03
C LYS A 182 19.10 21.57 -12.05
N PHE A 183 18.25 20.64 -11.60
CA PHE A 183 17.54 19.74 -12.48
C PHE A 183 16.55 20.49 -13.41
N ALA A 184 15.79 21.44 -12.87
CA ALA A 184 14.91 22.30 -13.67
C ALA A 184 15.67 23.10 -14.72
N GLY A 185 16.85 23.64 -14.38
CA GLY A 185 17.73 24.33 -15.33
C GLY A 185 18.24 23.40 -16.44
N ALA A 186 18.59 22.16 -16.09
CA ALA A 186 19.00 21.15 -17.06
C ALA A 186 17.85 20.77 -18.02
N LEU A 187 16.62 20.60 -17.50
CA LEU A 187 15.42 20.39 -18.32
C LEU A 187 15.18 21.55 -19.29
N GLN A 188 15.30 22.79 -18.80
CA GLN A 188 15.14 23.99 -19.63
C GLN A 188 16.19 24.06 -20.75
N GLY A 189 17.45 23.72 -20.44
CA GLY A 189 18.52 23.64 -21.43
C GLY A 189 18.27 22.60 -22.55
N LYS A 190 17.52 21.55 -22.26
CA LYS A 190 17.08 20.51 -23.21
C LYS A 190 15.70 20.82 -23.82
N GLN A 191 15.08 21.95 -23.50
CA GLN A 191 13.68 22.27 -23.88
C GLN A 191 12.68 21.22 -23.42
N ALA A 192 12.99 20.49 -22.34
CA ALA A 192 12.19 19.42 -21.79
C ALA A 192 11.12 19.96 -20.84
N LYS A 193 9.93 19.36 -20.89
CA LYS A 193 8.79 19.75 -20.06
C LYS A 193 8.49 18.76 -18.94
N LYS A 194 9.08 17.54 -19.00
CA LYS A 194 8.79 16.46 -18.07
C LYS A 194 10.08 15.89 -17.48
N GLY A 195 10.13 15.73 -16.18
CA GLY A 195 11.25 15.12 -15.47
C GLY A 195 10.81 14.35 -14.25
N ILE A 196 11.59 13.32 -13.88
CA ILE A 196 11.45 12.58 -12.63
C ILE A 196 12.77 12.68 -11.89
N PHE A 197 12.69 13.12 -10.64
CA PHE A 197 13.84 13.18 -9.73
C PHE A 197 13.64 12.10 -8.65
N LEU A 198 14.50 11.10 -8.62
CA LEU A 198 14.44 10.03 -7.64
C LEU A 198 15.61 10.13 -6.66
N THR A 199 15.35 9.78 -5.40
CA THR A 199 16.41 9.75 -4.38
C THR A 199 16.16 8.63 -3.37
N THR A 200 17.24 8.13 -2.77
CA THR A 200 17.19 7.18 -1.64
C THR A 200 16.86 7.85 -0.30
N SER A 201 16.78 9.17 -0.26
CA SER A 201 16.39 9.96 0.91
C SER A 201 15.02 10.60 0.71
N GLY A 202 14.76 11.71 1.38
CA GLY A 202 13.54 12.52 1.20
C GLY A 202 13.83 13.87 0.57
N PHE A 203 12.78 14.65 0.37
CA PHE A 203 12.83 16.02 -0.12
C PHE A 203 12.45 17.01 0.98
N SER A 204 13.10 18.16 1.01
CA SER A 204 12.67 19.25 1.89
C SER A 204 11.34 19.84 1.40
N THR A 205 10.57 20.44 2.32
CA THR A 205 9.34 21.17 1.98
C THR A 205 9.57 22.23 0.91
N ASP A 206 10.71 22.95 0.98
CA ASP A 206 11.07 23.94 -0.02
C ASP A 206 11.33 23.32 -1.40
N ALA A 207 11.92 22.14 -1.47
CA ALA A 207 12.13 21.41 -2.73
C ALA A 207 10.80 21.01 -3.37
N VAL A 208 9.88 20.45 -2.56
CA VAL A 208 8.54 20.06 -3.01
C VAL A 208 7.74 21.26 -3.50
N ASN A 209 7.70 22.33 -2.71
CA ASN A 209 6.99 23.55 -3.09
C ASN A 209 7.58 24.15 -4.37
N TYR A 210 8.91 24.20 -4.48
CA TYR A 210 9.55 24.73 -5.68
C TYR A 210 9.19 23.92 -6.93
N ALA A 211 9.24 22.57 -6.86
CA ALA A 211 8.87 21.72 -7.98
C ALA A 211 7.41 21.94 -8.44
N ALA A 212 6.49 22.20 -7.47
CA ALA A 212 5.08 22.44 -7.76
C ALA A 212 4.80 23.77 -8.49
N TYR A 213 5.69 24.77 -8.38
CA TYR A 213 5.54 26.08 -9.02
C TYR A 213 6.22 26.20 -10.39
N LEU A 214 6.90 25.14 -10.85
CA LEU A 214 7.59 25.18 -12.14
C LEU A 214 6.61 24.94 -13.31
N ASP A 215 6.87 25.58 -14.45
CA ASP A 215 6.16 25.28 -15.70
C ASP A 215 6.45 23.87 -16.22
N SER A 216 7.66 23.37 -15.95
CA SER A 216 8.04 21.96 -16.22
C SER A 216 7.43 21.06 -15.16
N ARG A 217 6.83 19.96 -15.57
CA ARG A 217 6.30 18.97 -14.65
C ARG A 217 7.42 18.08 -14.12
N ILE A 218 7.81 18.31 -12.87
CA ILE A 218 8.81 17.51 -12.17
C ILE A 218 8.12 16.66 -11.10
N VAL A 219 8.25 15.34 -11.22
CA VAL A 219 7.81 14.38 -10.22
C VAL A 219 8.98 14.06 -9.30
N LEU A 220 8.75 14.13 -7.99
CA LEU A 220 9.74 13.84 -6.96
C LEU A 220 9.40 12.49 -6.30
N ILE A 221 10.31 11.53 -6.34
CA ILE A 221 10.15 10.20 -5.75
C ILE A 221 11.23 10.02 -4.69
N GLY A 222 10.83 10.03 -3.41
CA GLY A 222 11.69 9.75 -2.27
C GLY A 222 11.86 8.27 -2.01
N GLY A 223 12.75 7.92 -1.05
CA GLY A 223 13.10 6.53 -0.78
C GLY A 223 11.92 5.66 -0.36
N GLU A 224 11.02 6.16 0.47
CA GLU A 224 9.81 5.46 0.89
C GLU A 224 8.94 5.10 -0.31
N GLN A 225 8.57 6.08 -1.12
CA GLN A 225 7.78 5.87 -2.33
C GLN A 225 8.50 5.00 -3.37
N LEU A 226 9.83 5.09 -3.44
CA LEU A 226 10.64 4.22 -4.31
C LEU A 226 10.50 2.75 -3.91
N ALA A 227 10.63 2.43 -2.61
CA ALA A 227 10.47 1.08 -2.10
C ALA A 227 9.05 0.54 -2.33
N GLU A 228 8.02 1.33 -2.06
CA GLU A 228 6.62 0.99 -2.37
C GLU A 228 6.43 0.62 -3.85
N LEU A 229 6.90 1.46 -4.77
CA LEU A 229 6.81 1.22 -6.21
C LEU A 229 7.56 -0.04 -6.64
N MET A 230 8.73 -0.32 -6.05
CA MET A 230 9.49 -1.54 -6.32
C MET A 230 8.74 -2.81 -5.89
N ILE A 231 8.13 -2.79 -4.70
CA ILE A 231 7.32 -3.91 -4.20
C ILE A 231 6.10 -4.12 -5.11
N ASP A 232 5.39 -3.06 -5.47
CA ASP A 232 4.17 -3.12 -6.28
C ASP A 232 4.43 -3.61 -7.71
N THR A 233 5.60 -3.29 -8.27
CA THR A 233 6.01 -3.70 -9.62
C THR A 233 6.81 -5.00 -9.66
N GLY A 234 7.19 -5.55 -8.50
CA GLY A 234 8.01 -6.75 -8.40
C GLY A 234 9.49 -6.54 -8.75
N VAL A 235 9.99 -5.30 -8.72
CA VAL A 235 11.41 -4.99 -8.98
C VAL A 235 12.23 -5.19 -7.72
N GLY A 236 13.25 -6.04 -7.79
CA GLY A 236 14.13 -6.36 -6.65
C GLY A 236 13.50 -7.23 -5.58
N VAL A 237 12.28 -7.72 -5.78
CA VAL A 237 11.54 -8.58 -4.85
C VAL A 237 10.99 -9.82 -5.54
N SER A 238 10.68 -10.86 -4.76
CA SER A 238 10.03 -12.07 -5.24
C SER A 238 8.90 -12.48 -4.32
N THR A 239 7.80 -13.00 -4.89
CA THR A 239 6.66 -13.50 -4.11
C THR A 239 7.05 -14.80 -3.40
N VAL A 240 6.96 -14.82 -2.08
CA VAL A 240 7.22 -16.00 -1.24
C VAL A 240 5.94 -16.81 -1.04
N ALA A 241 4.81 -16.13 -0.83
CA ALA A 241 3.52 -16.78 -0.60
C ALA A 241 2.36 -15.92 -1.12
N THR A 242 1.27 -16.58 -1.48
CA THR A 242 -0.01 -15.94 -1.84
C THR A 242 -1.11 -16.56 -1.00
N TYR A 243 -1.91 -15.75 -0.33
CA TYR A 243 -3.02 -16.19 0.50
C TYR A 243 -4.35 -15.81 -0.15
N GLU A 244 -5.20 -16.82 -0.41
CA GLU A 244 -6.56 -16.61 -0.88
C GLU A 244 -7.53 -16.62 0.30
N VAL A 245 -8.20 -15.52 0.54
CA VAL A 245 -9.28 -15.43 1.54
C VAL A 245 -10.61 -15.70 0.84
N LYS A 246 -11.28 -16.80 1.25
CA LYS A 246 -12.57 -17.23 0.68
C LYS A 246 -13.70 -16.89 1.63
N THR A 247 -14.85 -16.57 1.08
CA THR A 247 -16.11 -16.40 1.80
C THR A 247 -17.14 -17.39 1.28
N LEU A 248 -18.17 -17.66 2.08
CA LEU A 248 -19.27 -18.51 1.67
C LEU A 248 -20.02 -17.86 0.50
N ASP A 249 -20.18 -18.60 -0.58
CA ASP A 249 -21.09 -18.24 -1.67
C ASP A 249 -22.52 -18.65 -1.27
N SER A 250 -23.29 -17.70 -0.76
CA SER A 250 -24.65 -17.95 -0.30
C SER A 250 -25.58 -18.36 -1.44
N ASP A 251 -25.32 -17.90 -2.66
CA ASP A 251 -26.15 -18.18 -3.83
C ASP A 251 -26.05 -19.65 -4.25
N TYR A 252 -24.90 -20.27 -4.00
CA TYR A 252 -24.67 -21.70 -4.27
C TYR A 252 -25.57 -22.62 -3.41
N PHE A 253 -25.98 -22.17 -2.22
CA PHE A 253 -26.75 -22.96 -1.26
C PHE A 253 -28.24 -22.56 -1.22
N GLU A 254 -28.70 -21.65 -2.09
CA GLU A 254 -30.11 -21.34 -2.27
C GLU A 254 -30.69 -22.30 -3.32
N GLU A 255 -31.58 -23.24 -2.87
CA GLU A 255 -32.42 -24.11 -3.71
C GLU A 255 -33.66 -23.37 -4.23
#